data_3e1f4971ca0a48f9ae0bb0e9664819a0
#
_entry.id   3e1f4971ca0a48f9ae0bb0e9664819a0
#
_cell.length_a   1.000
_cell.length_b   1.000
_cell.length_c   1.000
_cell.angle_alpha   90.00
_cell.angle_beta   90.00
_cell.angle_gamma   90.00
#
_symmetry.space_group_name_H-M   'P 1'
#
loop_
_entity.id
_entity.type
_entity.pdbx_description
1 polymer ?
#
loop_
_entity_poly.entity_id
_entity_poly.type
_entity_poly.pdbx_seq_one_letter_code
_entity_poly.pdbx_strand_id
1 'polypeptide(L)'
;MDAYYDEIFDSIIRHDYAEQVIVALTDAIKKLSVDRLHIVGDIYDRGTEPHKIIDLLLKHPSVDIQWGNHDILWIGAALGEKTCISGVLTNSFRHNNLDLIENTYGINLRHLLMFAQTTYKNALAFRPRKTSHDDYYNDPEVNIRAKLHKAIFVIMHKLEGQLIMRNPSYGLDHRLFLDTLDRVNSTITIDGITYPIKDADFPTINPDCPYELTEEEETIINELQYSFLNSPMLQKHIKFFMDKGSLYLVSNNNLMYHALVPLNDDGSFKEVTLGDGIARSGKVLFDYIDSEVKRLYFSDPSDRKVNELDLMWYLWCGPDSPFFGKDKMTTFERVEIDDSKSHKEKRNAYYNYQDTKDLAVRILNEFGITDTERAVIVNGHIPVEKINGENPIKAEGNLIVIDGGFSKYYQKTTGIAGYTLVYDSRGLYIVAHEPFISFEKAIEENMDIHSTTEVENILATKGQVRVADSDKGVELREEIEHLEMLVAAYKMGLIKENHNYRMVKVALEH
;
A
#
# COMPACT_ATOMS: atom_id res chain seq x y z
N MET A 1 -7.79 -20.31 -45.92
CA MET A 1 -7.65 -19.41 -44.75
C MET A 1 -6.25 -18.79 -44.71
N ASP A 2 -5.21 -19.57 -44.97
CA ASP A 2 -3.82 -19.13 -44.89
C ASP A 2 -3.49 -17.98 -45.88
N ALA A 3 -3.90 -18.09 -47.17
CA ALA A 3 -3.65 -17.02 -48.14
C ALA A 3 -4.27 -15.65 -47.77
N TYR A 4 -5.38 -15.63 -47.01
CA TYR A 4 -6.00 -14.40 -46.54
C TYR A 4 -5.15 -13.73 -45.45
N TYR A 5 -4.60 -14.50 -44.52
CA TYR A 5 -3.72 -13.97 -43.49
C TYR A 5 -2.38 -13.54 -44.06
N ASP A 6 -1.85 -14.28 -45.06
CA ASP A 6 -0.60 -13.89 -45.73
C ASP A 6 -0.72 -12.53 -46.42
N GLU A 7 -1.84 -12.27 -47.12
CA GLU A 7 -2.11 -10.95 -47.71
C GLU A 7 -2.22 -9.83 -46.69
N ILE A 8 -2.80 -10.10 -45.52
CA ILE A 8 -2.87 -9.13 -44.41
C ILE A 8 -1.45 -8.83 -43.90
N PHE A 9 -0.64 -9.86 -43.61
CA PHE A 9 0.74 -9.68 -43.13
C PHE A 9 1.60 -8.96 -44.17
N ASP A 10 1.50 -9.32 -45.44
CA ASP A 10 2.20 -8.63 -46.51
C ASP A 10 1.81 -7.15 -46.63
N SER A 11 0.55 -6.83 -46.40
CA SER A 11 0.06 -5.46 -46.38
C SER A 11 0.63 -4.67 -45.18
N ILE A 12 0.62 -5.27 -43.99
CA ILE A 12 1.16 -4.67 -42.78
C ILE A 12 2.67 -4.38 -42.94
N ILE A 13 3.43 -5.34 -43.47
CA ILE A 13 4.88 -5.20 -43.70
C ILE A 13 5.14 -4.15 -44.79
N ARG A 14 4.40 -4.18 -45.88
CA ARG A 14 4.56 -3.24 -47.00
C ARG A 14 4.31 -1.78 -46.61
N HIS A 15 3.44 -1.57 -45.62
CA HIS A 15 3.08 -0.22 -45.14
C HIS A 15 3.84 0.19 -43.87
N ASP A 16 4.80 -0.60 -43.39
CA ASP A 16 5.63 -0.33 -42.22
C ASP A 16 4.83 -0.20 -40.90
N TYR A 17 3.73 -0.98 -40.76
CA TYR A 17 2.90 -1.03 -39.57
C TYR A 17 3.16 -2.23 -38.66
N ALA A 18 4.22 -3.00 -38.90
CA ALA A 18 4.48 -4.25 -38.19
C ALA A 18 4.64 -4.02 -36.67
N GLU A 19 5.38 -3.00 -36.26
CA GLU A 19 5.59 -2.66 -34.85
C GLU A 19 4.27 -2.30 -34.17
N GLN A 20 3.46 -1.42 -34.78
CA GLN A 20 2.18 -0.98 -34.21
C GLN A 20 1.20 -2.15 -34.06
N VAL A 21 1.17 -3.08 -35.03
CA VAL A 21 0.32 -4.27 -34.95
C VAL A 21 0.78 -5.22 -33.85
N ILE A 22 2.10 -5.44 -33.70
CA ILE A 22 2.66 -6.26 -32.62
C ILE A 22 2.29 -5.68 -31.26
N VAL A 23 2.48 -4.37 -31.07
CA VAL A 23 2.12 -3.67 -29.82
C VAL A 23 0.62 -3.81 -29.55
N ALA A 24 -0.24 -3.55 -30.55
CA ALA A 24 -1.69 -3.66 -30.39
C ALA A 24 -2.15 -5.08 -30.03
N LEU A 25 -1.58 -6.10 -30.68
CA LEU A 25 -1.88 -7.50 -30.37
C LEU A 25 -1.38 -7.89 -28.98
N THR A 26 -0.18 -7.45 -28.59
CA THR A 26 0.37 -7.70 -27.27
C THR A 26 -0.50 -7.06 -26.17
N ASP A 27 -0.95 -5.84 -26.39
CA ASP A 27 -1.85 -5.15 -25.47
C ASP A 27 -3.22 -5.83 -25.39
N ALA A 28 -3.76 -6.31 -26.51
CA ALA A 28 -5.00 -7.09 -26.52
C ALA A 28 -4.86 -8.40 -25.74
N ILE A 29 -3.76 -9.14 -25.94
CA ILE A 29 -3.48 -10.37 -25.20
C ILE A 29 -3.39 -10.08 -23.69
N LYS A 30 -2.63 -9.05 -23.28
CA LYS A 30 -2.53 -8.66 -21.87
C LYS A 30 -3.89 -8.33 -21.24
N LYS A 31 -4.75 -7.59 -21.96
CA LYS A 31 -6.08 -7.21 -21.50
C LYS A 31 -7.07 -8.38 -21.43
N LEU A 32 -6.91 -9.38 -22.29
CA LEU A 32 -7.80 -10.53 -22.36
C LEU A 32 -7.35 -11.72 -21.51
N SER A 33 -6.07 -11.78 -21.13
CA SER A 33 -5.52 -12.90 -20.35
C SER A 33 -5.85 -12.80 -18.86
N VAL A 34 -6.09 -11.58 -18.33
CA VAL A 34 -6.44 -11.32 -16.93
C VAL A 34 -7.78 -10.60 -16.89
N ASP A 35 -8.83 -11.29 -16.41
CA ASP A 35 -10.17 -10.71 -16.28
C ASP A 35 -10.19 -9.64 -15.18
N ARG A 36 -9.61 -9.92 -14.02
CA ARG A 36 -9.55 -9.01 -12.89
C ARG A 36 -8.20 -9.12 -12.16
N LEU A 37 -7.58 -7.98 -11.92
CA LEU A 37 -6.34 -7.87 -11.19
C LEU A 37 -6.61 -7.30 -9.78
N HIS A 38 -6.22 -8.06 -8.74
CA HIS A 38 -6.31 -7.63 -7.35
C HIS A 38 -4.92 -7.29 -6.82
N ILE A 39 -4.76 -6.10 -6.21
CA ILE A 39 -3.53 -5.67 -5.57
C ILE A 39 -3.76 -5.61 -4.06
N VAL A 40 -2.93 -6.30 -3.29
CA VAL A 40 -3.10 -6.42 -1.82
C VAL A 40 -2.27 -5.36 -1.06
N GLY A 41 -2.09 -4.20 -1.67
CA GLY A 41 -1.55 -3.00 -1.04
C GLY A 41 -0.04 -2.88 -1.03
N ASP A 42 0.42 -1.80 -0.36
CA ASP A 42 1.81 -1.40 -0.20
C ASP A 42 2.56 -1.14 -1.51
N ILE A 43 1.91 -0.51 -2.48
CA ILE A 43 2.58 -0.03 -3.70
C ILE A 43 3.66 1.00 -3.35
N TYR A 44 3.44 1.80 -2.31
CA TYR A 44 4.38 2.83 -1.85
C TYR A 44 5.43 2.33 -0.85
N ASP A 45 5.56 1.02 -0.59
CA ASP A 45 6.56 0.51 0.36
C ASP A 45 7.96 0.45 -0.29
N ARG A 46 8.85 1.35 0.10
CA ARG A 46 10.31 1.39 -0.17
C ARG A 46 10.74 1.39 -1.64
N GLY A 47 9.86 1.02 -2.57
CA GLY A 47 10.16 1.02 -4.00
C GLY A 47 10.47 2.43 -4.52
N THR A 48 11.37 2.53 -5.52
CA THR A 48 11.78 3.83 -6.08
C THR A 48 10.81 4.37 -7.11
N GLU A 49 9.99 3.50 -7.72
CA GLU A 49 9.16 3.85 -8.88
C GLU A 49 7.68 3.44 -8.74
N PRO A 50 7.00 3.66 -7.58
CA PRO A 50 5.59 3.30 -7.42
C PRO A 50 4.69 3.99 -8.45
N HIS A 51 5.05 5.19 -8.90
CA HIS A 51 4.33 5.95 -9.92
C HIS A 51 4.20 5.20 -11.23
N LYS A 52 5.25 4.47 -11.67
CA LYS A 52 5.20 3.65 -12.89
C LYS A 52 4.22 2.49 -12.76
N ILE A 53 4.18 1.86 -11.57
CA ILE A 53 3.24 0.78 -11.28
C ILE A 53 1.80 1.34 -11.36
N ILE A 54 1.53 2.46 -10.70
CA ILE A 54 0.20 3.07 -10.69
C ILE A 54 -0.22 3.51 -12.10
N ASP A 55 0.69 4.09 -12.89
CA ASP A 55 0.40 4.47 -14.28
C ASP A 55 0.10 3.26 -15.19
N LEU A 56 0.66 2.07 -14.90
CA LEU A 56 0.30 0.83 -15.57
C LEU A 56 -1.08 0.33 -15.12
N LEU A 57 -1.36 0.36 -13.82
CA LEU A 57 -2.63 -0.06 -13.25
C LEU A 57 -3.79 0.83 -13.71
N LEU A 58 -3.56 2.14 -13.87
CA LEU A 58 -4.54 3.08 -14.45
C LEU A 58 -4.98 2.71 -15.88
N LYS A 59 -4.13 1.99 -16.62
CA LYS A 59 -4.43 1.52 -17.99
C LYS A 59 -5.07 0.12 -18.00
N HIS A 60 -5.07 -0.58 -16.86
CA HIS A 60 -5.64 -1.92 -16.78
C HIS A 60 -7.18 -1.83 -16.74
N PRO A 61 -7.89 -2.62 -17.56
CA PRO A 61 -9.34 -2.49 -17.70
C PRO A 61 -10.12 -2.84 -16.43
N SER A 62 -9.62 -3.79 -15.64
CA SER A 62 -10.28 -4.24 -14.42
C SER A 62 -9.25 -4.48 -13.32
N VAL A 63 -9.16 -3.52 -12.41
CA VAL A 63 -8.24 -3.55 -11.27
C VAL A 63 -8.92 -3.03 -10.02
N ASP A 64 -8.62 -3.63 -8.90
CA ASP A 64 -8.90 -3.10 -7.57
C ASP A 64 -7.68 -3.26 -6.65
N ILE A 65 -7.67 -2.52 -5.55
CA ILE A 65 -6.57 -2.49 -4.61
C ILE A 65 -7.09 -2.47 -3.17
N GLN A 66 -6.55 -3.31 -2.31
CA GLN A 66 -6.71 -3.19 -0.87
C GLN A 66 -5.55 -2.34 -0.35
N TRP A 67 -5.88 -1.20 0.29
CA TRP A 67 -4.85 -0.27 0.76
C TRP A 67 -3.92 -0.93 1.76
N GLY A 68 -2.61 -0.70 1.60
CA GLY A 68 -1.59 -1.04 2.60
C GLY A 68 -1.32 0.13 3.54
N ASN A 69 -0.56 -0.10 4.62
CA ASN A 69 -0.25 0.98 5.57
C ASN A 69 0.62 2.08 4.94
N HIS A 70 1.55 1.73 4.03
CA HIS A 70 2.31 2.73 3.29
C HIS A 70 1.43 3.52 2.32
N ASP A 71 0.44 2.88 1.70
CA ASP A 71 -0.53 3.58 0.84
C ASP A 71 -1.38 4.57 1.66
N ILE A 72 -1.84 4.17 2.86
CA ILE A 72 -2.57 5.03 3.79
C ILE A 72 -1.73 6.24 4.21
N LEU A 73 -0.43 6.06 4.47
CA LEU A 73 0.48 7.17 4.78
C LEU A 73 0.52 8.19 3.64
N TRP A 74 0.61 7.75 2.38
CA TRP A 74 0.62 8.61 1.21
C TRP A 74 -0.75 9.27 0.95
N ILE A 75 -1.84 8.55 1.19
CA ILE A 75 -3.20 9.12 1.14
C ILE A 75 -3.34 10.23 2.17
N GLY A 76 -2.93 10.01 3.43
CA GLY A 76 -2.94 11.01 4.49
C GLY A 76 -2.12 12.26 4.14
N ALA A 77 -0.93 12.06 3.58
CA ALA A 77 -0.08 13.15 3.11
C ALA A 77 -0.74 13.96 1.99
N ALA A 78 -1.37 13.30 1.02
CA ALA A 78 -2.11 13.95 -0.07
C ALA A 78 -3.40 14.66 0.39
N LEU A 79 -3.96 14.25 1.53
CA LEU A 79 -5.06 14.95 2.20
C LEU A 79 -4.58 16.17 2.99
N GLY A 80 -3.27 16.34 3.16
CA GLY A 80 -2.64 17.45 3.87
C GLY A 80 -2.42 17.18 5.36
N GLU A 81 -2.47 15.92 5.83
CA GLU A 81 -2.10 15.59 7.20
C GLU A 81 -0.58 15.76 7.36
N LYS A 82 -0.16 16.69 8.24
CA LYS A 82 1.24 17.14 8.37
C LYS A 82 2.18 16.04 8.89
N THR A 83 1.69 15.18 9.79
CA THR A 83 2.49 14.07 10.32
C THR A 83 2.71 12.99 9.26
N CYS A 84 1.69 12.70 8.43
CA CYS A 84 1.82 11.82 7.29
C CYS A 84 2.79 12.37 6.23
N ILE A 85 2.75 13.67 5.94
CA ILE A 85 3.71 14.34 5.04
C ILE A 85 5.13 14.14 5.55
N SER A 86 5.36 14.39 6.83
CA SER A 86 6.67 14.19 7.45
C SER A 86 7.10 12.72 7.44
N GLY A 87 6.17 11.80 7.64
CA GLY A 87 6.38 10.35 7.55
C GLY A 87 6.77 9.89 6.14
N VAL A 88 6.06 10.37 5.11
CA VAL A 88 6.38 10.11 3.69
C VAL A 88 7.81 10.57 3.38
N LEU A 89 8.17 11.80 3.76
CA LEU A 89 9.48 12.36 3.50
C LEU A 89 10.59 11.62 4.28
N THR A 90 10.35 11.29 5.55
CA THR A 90 11.28 10.50 6.38
C THR A 90 11.56 9.14 5.74
N ASN A 91 10.52 8.42 5.30
CA ASN A 91 10.68 7.14 4.61
C ASN A 91 11.41 7.31 3.27
N SER A 92 11.05 8.33 2.50
CA SER A 92 11.66 8.59 1.18
C SER A 92 13.15 8.91 1.31
N PHE A 93 13.56 9.73 2.26
CA PHE A 93 14.97 10.01 2.48
C PHE A 93 15.75 8.79 3.00
N ARG A 94 15.15 8.01 3.90
CA ARG A 94 15.75 6.78 4.42
C ARG A 94 16.02 5.74 3.34
N HIS A 95 15.16 5.68 2.32
CA HIS A 95 15.25 4.72 1.21
C HIS A 95 15.75 5.33 -0.10
N ASN A 96 16.27 6.57 -0.06
CA ASN A 96 16.84 7.29 -1.20
C ASN A 96 15.86 7.53 -2.36
N ASN A 97 14.58 7.79 -2.06
CA ASN A 97 13.51 7.99 -3.05
C ASN A 97 13.27 9.49 -3.34
N LEU A 98 14.32 10.32 -3.36
CA LEU A 98 14.21 11.77 -3.56
C LEU A 98 13.61 12.11 -4.93
N ASP A 99 13.98 11.36 -5.97
CA ASP A 99 13.48 11.55 -7.33
C ASP A 99 11.96 11.41 -7.44
N LEU A 100 11.38 10.50 -6.67
CA LEU A 100 9.93 10.37 -6.58
C LEU A 100 9.28 11.64 -6.02
N ILE A 101 9.87 12.22 -4.99
CA ILE A 101 9.35 13.42 -4.31
C ILE A 101 9.47 14.64 -5.22
N GLU A 102 10.68 14.96 -5.70
CA GLU A 102 10.95 16.20 -6.43
C GLU A 102 10.58 16.10 -7.91
N ASN A 103 11.08 15.06 -8.61
CA ASN A 103 10.96 14.97 -10.06
C ASN A 103 9.59 14.43 -10.51
N THR A 104 9.03 13.46 -9.77
CA THR A 104 7.75 12.86 -10.15
C THR A 104 6.57 13.66 -9.61
N TYR A 105 6.57 13.95 -8.32
CA TYR A 105 5.44 14.62 -7.66
C TYR A 105 5.59 16.14 -7.57
N GLY A 106 6.76 16.68 -7.90
CA GLY A 106 7.00 18.12 -7.93
C GLY A 106 6.95 18.81 -6.56
N ILE A 107 7.24 18.05 -5.48
CA ILE A 107 7.25 18.59 -4.12
C ILE A 107 8.51 19.43 -3.91
N ASN A 108 8.32 20.67 -3.52
CA ASN A 108 9.41 21.63 -3.34
C ASN A 108 10.10 21.43 -1.98
N LEU A 109 11.36 20.98 -1.99
CA LEU A 109 12.16 20.74 -0.79
C LEU A 109 13.18 21.87 -0.50
N ARG A 110 13.21 22.96 -1.29
CA ARG A 110 14.26 23.98 -1.21
C ARG A 110 14.36 24.61 0.19
N HIS A 111 13.24 24.98 0.80
CA HIS A 111 13.25 25.61 2.13
C HIS A 111 13.74 24.61 3.21
N LEU A 112 13.23 23.38 3.18
CA LEU A 112 13.71 22.31 4.07
C LEU A 112 15.21 22.06 3.90
N LEU A 113 15.72 22.10 2.65
CA LEU A 113 17.15 21.92 2.37
C LEU A 113 18.00 23.03 2.98
N MET A 114 17.61 24.29 2.81
CA MET A 114 18.33 25.44 3.38
C MET A 114 18.33 25.37 4.93
N PHE A 115 17.18 25.12 5.51
CA PHE A 115 17.04 24.93 6.95
C PHE A 115 17.91 23.79 7.48
N ALA A 116 17.88 22.62 6.83
CA ALA A 116 18.65 21.45 7.23
C ALA A 116 20.16 21.71 7.19
N GLN A 117 20.64 22.45 6.18
CA GLN A 117 22.07 22.77 6.04
C GLN A 117 22.57 23.75 7.09
N THR A 118 21.75 24.73 7.47
CA THR A 118 22.13 25.78 8.43
C THR A 118 21.97 25.32 9.87
N THR A 119 20.97 24.49 10.16
CA THR A 119 20.56 24.10 11.51
C THR A 119 21.34 22.91 12.05
N TYR A 120 21.55 21.86 11.23
CA TYR A 120 22.17 20.62 11.69
C TYR A 120 23.63 20.52 11.27
N LYS A 121 24.52 20.31 12.24
CA LYS A 121 25.96 20.13 12.00
C LYS A 121 26.28 18.69 11.64
N ASN A 122 25.69 17.73 12.38
CA ASN A 122 25.88 16.31 12.24
C ASN A 122 24.57 15.60 11.88
N ALA A 123 24.62 14.60 11.01
CA ALA A 123 23.48 13.77 10.62
C ALA A 123 23.92 12.38 10.17
N LEU A 124 25.03 11.84 10.68
CA LEU A 124 25.58 10.56 10.20
C LEU A 124 24.63 9.40 10.39
N ALA A 125 23.84 9.39 11.48
CA ALA A 125 22.84 8.36 11.77
C ALA A 125 21.67 8.34 10.75
N PHE A 126 21.45 9.46 10.07
CA PHE A 126 20.36 9.70 9.13
C PHE A 126 20.71 9.41 7.67
N ARG A 127 21.91 8.90 7.39
CA ARG A 127 22.29 8.52 6.02
C ARG A 127 21.30 7.50 5.44
N PRO A 128 20.98 7.60 4.13
CA PRO A 128 20.16 6.60 3.46
C PRO A 128 20.68 5.19 3.64
N ARG A 129 19.79 4.21 3.73
CA ARG A 129 20.17 2.79 3.83
C ARG A 129 20.84 2.33 2.54
N LYS A 130 21.94 1.59 2.67
CA LYS A 130 22.59 0.96 1.52
C LYS A 130 21.77 -0.16 0.94
N THR A 131 21.59 -0.17 -0.38
CA THR A 131 21.34 -1.37 -1.15
C THR A 131 22.67 -1.95 -1.64
N SER A 132 22.70 -3.22 -2.08
CA SER A 132 23.92 -3.89 -2.52
C SER A 132 24.57 -3.29 -3.78
N HIS A 133 23.90 -2.35 -4.43
CA HIS A 133 24.33 -1.74 -5.70
C HIS A 133 24.67 -0.25 -5.58
N ASP A 134 24.65 0.32 -4.36
CA ASP A 134 24.79 1.75 -4.18
C ASP A 134 26.26 2.14 -3.91
N ASP A 135 26.95 2.68 -4.92
CA ASP A 135 28.27 3.30 -4.81
C ASP A 135 28.24 4.73 -4.23
N TYR A 136 27.03 5.29 -4.04
CA TYR A 136 26.85 6.69 -3.64
C TYR A 136 27.26 7.03 -2.21
N TYR A 137 27.73 6.07 -1.41
CA TYR A 137 28.03 6.26 0.01
C TYR A 137 29.18 7.25 0.27
N ASN A 138 29.99 7.53 -0.73
CA ASN A 138 31.05 8.55 -0.69
C ASN A 138 30.65 9.86 -1.40
N ASP A 139 29.42 9.96 -1.90
CA ASP A 139 28.92 11.14 -2.56
C ASP A 139 28.71 12.27 -1.53
N PRO A 140 29.21 13.49 -1.77
CA PRO A 140 28.94 14.66 -0.94
C PRO A 140 27.46 14.93 -0.73
N GLU A 141 26.59 14.60 -1.67
CA GLU A 141 25.15 14.75 -1.58
C GLU A 141 24.52 13.86 -0.51
N VAL A 142 25.14 12.73 -0.16
CA VAL A 142 24.64 11.85 0.92
C VAL A 142 24.56 12.57 2.25
N ASN A 143 25.52 13.45 2.55
CA ASN A 143 25.50 14.25 3.77
C ASN A 143 24.37 15.29 3.75
N ILE A 144 24.05 15.84 2.58
CA ILE A 144 22.94 16.77 2.40
C ILE A 144 21.63 16.04 2.62
N ARG A 145 21.46 14.87 2.01
CA ARG A 145 20.26 14.00 2.18
C ARG A 145 20.09 13.55 3.64
N ALA A 146 21.20 13.25 4.33
CA ALA A 146 21.16 12.91 5.75
C ALA A 146 20.65 14.07 6.60
N LYS A 147 21.06 15.31 6.32
CA LYS A 147 20.57 16.50 7.02
C LYS A 147 19.10 16.79 6.74
N LEU A 148 18.66 16.62 5.47
CA LEU A 148 17.24 16.69 5.10
C LEU A 148 16.40 15.68 5.89
N HIS A 149 16.88 14.43 5.94
CA HIS A 149 16.23 13.37 6.70
C HIS A 149 16.12 13.74 8.18
N LYS A 150 17.22 14.21 8.78
CA LYS A 150 17.22 14.63 10.19
C LYS A 150 16.25 15.77 10.46
N ALA A 151 16.21 16.78 9.60
CA ALA A 151 15.33 17.93 9.79
C ALA A 151 13.85 17.51 9.78
N ILE A 152 13.43 16.77 8.76
CA ILE A 152 12.02 16.31 8.68
C ILE A 152 11.68 15.28 9.75
N PHE A 153 12.63 14.46 10.17
CA PHE A 153 12.49 13.49 11.25
C PHE A 153 12.21 14.17 12.60
N VAL A 154 12.89 15.26 12.91
CA VAL A 154 12.62 16.06 14.12
C VAL A 154 11.22 16.69 14.05
N ILE A 155 10.87 17.30 12.92
CA ILE A 155 9.54 17.86 12.69
C ILE A 155 8.47 16.76 12.86
N MET A 156 8.67 15.57 12.29
CA MET A 156 7.77 14.43 12.40
C MET A 156 7.50 14.06 13.87
N HIS A 157 8.55 13.86 14.67
CA HIS A 157 8.37 13.46 16.08
C HIS A 157 7.70 14.54 16.93
N LYS A 158 7.93 15.82 16.63
CA LYS A 158 7.18 16.91 17.26
C LYS A 158 5.69 16.86 16.91
N LEU A 159 5.37 16.67 15.63
CA LEU A 159 3.99 16.55 15.15
C LEU A 159 3.30 15.29 15.70
N GLU A 160 4.00 14.14 15.73
CA GLU A 160 3.52 12.91 16.36
C GLU A 160 3.15 13.14 17.82
N GLY A 161 4.02 13.82 18.59
CA GLY A 161 3.73 14.15 19.98
C GLY A 161 2.49 15.04 20.13
N GLN A 162 2.35 16.07 19.29
CA GLN A 162 1.15 16.91 19.27
C GLN A 162 -0.12 16.11 18.93
N LEU A 163 -0.02 15.21 17.95
CA LEU A 163 -1.11 14.33 17.54
C LEU A 163 -1.52 13.38 18.68
N ILE A 164 -0.56 12.75 19.34
CA ILE A 164 -0.81 11.84 20.47
C ILE A 164 -1.49 12.60 21.62
N MET A 165 -0.99 13.78 21.99
CA MET A 165 -1.55 14.60 23.07
C MET A 165 -3.00 15.02 22.82
N ARG A 166 -3.40 15.29 21.55
CA ARG A 166 -4.78 15.63 21.22
C ARG A 166 -5.70 14.43 21.01
N ASN A 167 -5.13 13.19 20.95
CA ASN A 167 -5.88 11.93 20.79
C ASN A 167 -5.52 10.89 21.88
N PRO A 168 -5.84 11.12 23.16
CA PRO A 168 -5.47 10.19 24.24
C PRO A 168 -6.07 8.77 24.05
N SER A 169 -7.18 8.65 23.33
CA SER A 169 -7.82 7.36 23.03
C SER A 169 -6.96 6.43 22.18
N TYR A 170 -5.92 6.94 21.53
CA TYR A 170 -4.98 6.10 20.75
C TYR A 170 -4.05 5.26 21.63
N GLY A 171 -3.93 5.58 22.94
CA GLY A 171 -3.13 4.80 23.89
C GLY A 171 -1.63 4.84 23.62
N LEU A 172 -1.13 5.94 23.03
CA LEU A 172 0.24 6.08 22.57
C LEU A 172 1.09 7.01 23.46
N ASP A 173 0.64 7.34 24.68
CA ASP A 173 1.36 8.25 25.59
C ASP A 173 2.81 7.81 25.85
N HIS A 174 3.08 6.50 25.83
CA HIS A 174 4.42 5.95 25.97
C HIS A 174 5.37 6.32 24.80
N ARG A 175 4.84 6.90 23.72
CA ARG A 175 5.63 7.45 22.59
C ARG A 175 5.98 8.93 22.80
N LEU A 176 5.52 9.55 23.86
CA LEU A 176 5.91 10.90 24.28
C LEU A 176 7.23 10.84 25.05
N PHE A 177 8.35 10.79 24.35
CA PHE A 177 9.68 10.62 24.94
C PHE A 177 10.66 11.77 24.65
N LEU A 178 10.29 12.76 23.81
CA LEU A 178 11.19 13.89 23.50
C LEU A 178 11.51 14.77 24.72
N ASP A 179 10.65 14.81 25.72
CA ASP A 179 10.86 15.47 26.99
C ASP A 179 11.97 14.84 27.83
N THR A 180 12.35 13.58 27.54
CA THR A 180 13.42 12.85 28.23
C THR A 180 14.77 12.98 27.54
N LEU A 181 14.85 13.76 26.45
CA LEU A 181 16.08 13.95 25.69
C LEU A 181 17.11 14.79 26.48
N ASP A 182 18.19 14.15 26.89
CA ASP A 182 19.35 14.81 27.54
C ASP A 182 20.47 15.00 26.51
N ARG A 183 20.57 16.21 25.97
CA ARG A 183 21.61 16.57 25.00
C ARG A 183 23.02 16.68 25.59
N VAL A 184 23.12 16.90 26.90
CA VAL A 184 24.42 17.02 27.59
C VAL A 184 25.06 15.65 27.76
N ASN A 185 24.27 14.69 28.23
CA ASN A 185 24.73 13.32 28.45
C ASN A 185 24.55 12.43 27.21
N SER A 186 23.95 12.94 26.13
CA SER A 186 23.64 12.19 24.91
C SER A 186 22.80 10.94 25.20
N THR A 187 21.71 11.11 25.94
CA THR A 187 20.81 10.01 26.32
C THR A 187 19.34 10.38 26.11
N ILE A 188 18.51 9.36 26.00
CA ILE A 188 17.05 9.47 25.98
C ILE A 188 16.43 8.32 26.77
N THR A 189 15.30 8.56 27.42
CA THR A 189 14.56 7.50 28.16
C THR A 189 13.31 7.13 27.39
N ILE A 190 13.20 5.85 27.02
CA ILE A 190 12.05 5.28 26.31
C ILE A 190 11.57 4.05 27.08
N ASP A 191 10.27 3.96 27.36
CA ASP A 191 9.67 2.87 28.15
C ASP A 191 10.36 2.67 29.51
N GLY A 192 10.81 3.77 30.16
CA GLY A 192 11.48 3.76 31.44
C GLY A 192 12.95 3.29 31.42
N ILE A 193 13.53 3.05 30.24
CA ILE A 193 14.93 2.66 30.06
C ILE A 193 15.69 3.79 29.40
N THR A 194 16.82 4.19 30.00
CA THR A 194 17.70 5.22 29.44
C THR A 194 18.72 4.61 28.49
N TYR A 195 18.75 5.11 27.28
CA TYR A 195 19.63 4.67 26.19
C TYR A 195 20.60 5.78 25.78
N PRO A 196 21.84 5.44 25.44
CA PRO A 196 22.74 6.38 24.76
C PRO A 196 22.23 6.56 23.31
N ILE A 197 22.29 7.79 22.80
CA ILE A 197 21.97 8.14 21.42
C ILE A 197 23.24 8.47 20.63
N LYS A 198 23.19 8.17 19.31
CA LYS A 198 24.34 8.37 18.40
C LYS A 198 24.66 9.84 18.17
N ASP A 199 23.64 10.67 18.20
CA ASP A 199 23.73 12.07 17.84
C ASP A 199 22.82 12.94 18.74
N ALA A 200 23.43 13.84 19.52
CA ALA A 200 22.72 14.77 20.40
C ALA A 200 22.50 16.16 19.76
N ASP A 201 22.81 16.34 18.48
CA ASP A 201 22.66 17.62 17.75
C ASP A 201 21.20 17.83 17.34
N PHE A 202 20.34 18.13 18.32
CA PHE A 202 18.92 18.47 18.13
C PHE A 202 18.63 19.91 18.60
N PRO A 203 19.16 20.94 17.89
CA PRO A 203 19.13 22.33 18.35
C PRO A 203 17.70 22.90 18.41
N THR A 204 16.76 22.40 17.66
CA THR A 204 15.38 22.91 17.58
C THR A 204 14.44 22.27 18.61
N ILE A 205 14.89 21.23 19.34
CA ILE A 205 14.07 20.66 20.42
C ILE A 205 14.32 21.51 21.68
N ASN A 206 13.28 22.26 22.09
CA ASN A 206 13.30 23.03 23.33
C ASN A 206 12.92 22.11 24.50
N PRO A 207 13.79 21.97 25.55
CA PRO A 207 13.46 21.12 26.69
C PRO A 207 12.18 21.50 27.44
N ASP A 208 11.80 22.78 27.44
CA ASP A 208 10.61 23.26 28.14
C ASP A 208 9.31 22.97 27.39
N CYS A 209 9.39 22.82 26.04
CA CYS A 209 8.28 22.51 25.16
C CYS A 209 8.75 21.67 23.97
N PRO A 210 9.12 20.38 24.19
CA PRO A 210 9.84 19.56 23.22
C PRO A 210 9.08 19.23 21.94
N TYR A 211 7.76 19.33 21.98
CA TYR A 211 6.88 19.05 20.84
C TYR A 211 6.45 20.32 20.08
N GLU A 212 6.84 21.51 20.54
CA GLU A 212 6.54 22.76 19.84
C GLU A 212 7.43 22.92 18.61
N LEU A 213 6.84 23.25 17.45
CA LEU A 213 7.60 23.60 16.26
C LEU A 213 8.19 25.00 16.42
N THR A 214 9.39 25.21 15.88
CA THR A 214 9.91 26.59 15.71
C THR A 214 9.12 27.29 14.60
N GLU A 215 9.17 28.62 14.56
CA GLU A 215 8.50 29.40 13.49
C GLU A 215 8.94 28.97 12.07
N GLU A 216 10.22 28.61 11.92
CA GLU A 216 10.77 28.15 10.64
C GLU A 216 10.29 26.72 10.31
N GLU A 217 10.25 25.81 11.28
CA GLU A 217 9.69 24.46 11.12
C GLU A 217 8.20 24.51 10.76
N GLU A 218 7.43 25.39 11.41
CA GLU A 218 6.00 25.60 11.09
C GLU A 218 5.82 26.13 9.65
N THR A 219 6.68 27.07 9.23
CA THR A 219 6.65 27.60 7.85
C THR A 219 6.95 26.48 6.84
N ILE A 220 8.00 25.69 7.09
CA ILE A 220 8.41 24.60 6.22
C ILE A 220 7.29 23.56 6.05
N ILE A 221 6.69 23.12 7.16
CA ILE A 221 5.65 22.07 7.07
C ILE A 221 4.38 22.61 6.39
N ASN A 222 4.06 23.90 6.52
CA ASN A 222 2.96 24.51 5.80
C ASN A 222 3.22 24.61 4.30
N GLU A 223 4.44 24.94 3.87
CA GLU A 223 4.84 24.95 2.45
C GLU A 223 4.82 23.52 1.85
N LEU A 224 5.29 22.53 2.61
CA LEU A 224 5.21 21.14 2.22
C LEU A 224 3.75 20.68 2.08
N GLN A 225 2.90 21.01 3.05
CA GLN A 225 1.46 20.72 3.00
C GLN A 225 0.82 21.31 1.72
N TYR A 226 1.13 22.58 1.43
CA TYR A 226 0.67 23.20 0.19
C TYR A 226 1.14 22.43 -1.06
N SER A 227 2.42 22.01 -1.09
CA SER A 227 2.98 21.26 -2.22
C SER A 227 2.29 19.91 -2.42
N PHE A 228 2.04 19.15 -1.33
CA PHE A 228 1.36 17.85 -1.39
C PHE A 228 -0.10 18.00 -1.85
N LEU A 229 -0.83 18.96 -1.31
CA LEU A 229 -2.22 19.23 -1.67
C LEU A 229 -2.38 19.64 -3.15
N ASN A 230 -1.37 20.30 -3.72
CA ASN A 230 -1.42 20.87 -5.07
C ASN A 230 -0.56 20.12 -6.10
N SER A 231 -0.02 18.94 -5.78
CA SER A 231 0.70 18.10 -6.73
C SER A 231 -0.27 17.38 -7.68
N PRO A 232 -0.35 17.74 -8.98
CA PRO A 232 -1.35 17.14 -9.87
C PRO A 232 -1.14 15.63 -10.07
N MET A 233 0.13 15.19 -10.14
CA MET A 233 0.45 13.79 -10.34
C MET A 233 0.14 12.96 -9.10
N LEU A 234 0.48 13.47 -7.90
CA LEU A 234 0.13 12.81 -6.64
C LEU A 234 -1.39 12.69 -6.50
N GLN A 235 -2.13 13.78 -6.72
CA GLN A 235 -3.59 13.77 -6.62
C GLN A 235 -4.24 12.82 -7.63
N LYS A 236 -3.71 12.72 -8.86
CA LYS A 236 -4.14 11.72 -9.85
C LYS A 236 -3.97 10.30 -9.34
N HIS A 237 -2.82 10.00 -8.74
CA HIS A 237 -2.52 8.67 -8.21
C HIS A 237 -3.37 8.33 -6.98
N ILE A 238 -3.54 9.28 -6.06
CA ILE A 238 -4.41 9.07 -4.89
C ILE A 238 -5.87 8.89 -5.30
N LYS A 239 -6.33 9.63 -6.33
CA LYS A 239 -7.66 9.39 -6.89
C LYS A 239 -7.84 7.94 -7.35
N PHE A 240 -6.82 7.33 -7.96
CA PHE A 240 -6.87 5.91 -8.33
C PHE A 240 -7.08 5.01 -7.10
N PHE A 241 -6.36 5.26 -5.99
CA PHE A 241 -6.56 4.51 -4.74
C PHE A 241 -7.98 4.69 -4.17
N MET A 242 -8.59 5.85 -4.35
CA MET A 242 -9.96 6.09 -3.88
C MET A 242 -11.02 5.47 -4.80
N ASP A 243 -10.83 5.57 -6.11
CA ASP A 243 -11.78 5.05 -7.11
C ASP A 243 -11.77 3.51 -7.18
N LYS A 244 -10.60 2.88 -6.95
CA LYS A 244 -10.36 1.43 -7.12
C LYS A 244 -10.03 0.71 -5.83
N GLY A 245 -9.89 1.44 -4.73
CA GLY A 245 -9.40 0.92 -3.47
C GLY A 245 -10.47 0.76 -2.40
N SER A 246 -10.13 -0.12 -1.45
CA SER A 246 -10.90 -0.36 -0.23
C SER A 246 -10.00 -0.98 0.84
N LEU A 247 -10.47 -1.02 2.09
CA LEU A 247 -9.76 -1.72 3.15
C LEU A 247 -9.78 -3.24 2.95
N TYR A 248 -10.87 -3.78 2.44
CA TYR A 248 -11.03 -5.20 2.13
C TYR A 248 -11.92 -5.40 0.90
N LEU A 249 -11.86 -6.58 0.33
CA LEU A 249 -12.72 -7.00 -0.77
C LEU A 249 -13.12 -8.46 -0.57
N VAL A 250 -14.38 -8.77 -0.82
CA VAL A 250 -14.86 -10.14 -1.01
C VAL A 250 -15.11 -10.34 -2.51
N SER A 251 -14.46 -11.33 -3.10
CA SER A 251 -14.61 -11.66 -4.53
C SER A 251 -14.47 -13.16 -4.76
N ASN A 252 -15.39 -13.75 -5.50
CA ASN A 252 -15.42 -15.19 -5.78
C ASN A 252 -15.26 -16.05 -4.52
N ASN A 253 -15.99 -15.69 -3.47
CA ASN A 253 -15.94 -16.35 -2.15
C ASN A 253 -14.57 -16.25 -1.43
N ASN A 254 -13.67 -15.37 -1.85
CA ASN A 254 -12.39 -15.11 -1.19
C ASN A 254 -12.41 -13.73 -0.54
N LEU A 255 -11.73 -13.61 0.61
CA LEU A 255 -11.58 -12.37 1.37
C LEU A 255 -10.15 -11.83 1.19
N MET A 256 -10.03 -10.61 0.75
CA MET A 256 -8.74 -9.93 0.56
C MET A 256 -8.68 -8.70 1.47
N TYR A 257 -7.58 -8.56 2.21
CA TYR A 257 -7.20 -7.36 2.97
C TYR A 257 -5.69 -7.29 3.11
N HIS A 258 -5.13 -6.11 3.43
CA HIS A 258 -3.68 -5.94 3.42
C HIS A 258 -2.96 -6.72 4.54
N ALA A 259 -3.32 -6.50 5.82
CA ALA A 259 -2.52 -7.04 6.92
C ALA A 259 -3.27 -8.03 7.82
N LEU A 260 -4.21 -7.56 8.64
CA LEU A 260 -4.83 -8.40 9.67
C LEU A 260 -6.19 -7.91 10.13
N VAL A 261 -6.94 -8.80 10.79
CA VAL A 261 -8.07 -8.45 11.64
C VAL A 261 -7.55 -8.38 13.10
N PRO A 262 -7.66 -7.24 13.82
CA PRO A 262 -7.13 -7.12 15.17
C PRO A 262 -7.74 -8.11 16.15
N LEU A 263 -6.88 -8.80 16.93
CA LEU A 263 -7.27 -9.80 17.92
C LEU A 263 -6.75 -9.47 19.31
N ASN A 264 -7.49 -9.89 20.33
CA ASN A 264 -7.03 -10.01 21.71
C ASN A 264 -6.11 -11.24 21.88
N ASP A 265 -5.36 -11.31 22.98
CA ASP A 265 -4.43 -12.42 23.27
C ASP A 265 -5.13 -13.79 23.35
N ASP A 266 -6.45 -13.82 23.63
CA ASP A 266 -7.29 -15.05 23.64
C ASP A 266 -7.83 -15.43 22.24
N GLY A 267 -7.49 -14.67 21.21
CA GLY A 267 -7.93 -14.88 19.83
C GLY A 267 -9.32 -14.34 19.49
N SER A 268 -10.03 -13.67 20.41
CA SER A 268 -11.27 -12.97 20.11
C SER A 268 -11.01 -11.70 19.31
N PHE A 269 -12.02 -11.21 18.55
CA PHE A 269 -11.90 -9.94 17.82
C PHE A 269 -11.74 -8.78 18.80
N LYS A 270 -10.70 -7.96 18.56
CA LYS A 270 -10.41 -6.83 19.43
C LYS A 270 -11.33 -5.66 19.12
N GLU A 271 -11.92 -5.09 20.16
CA GLU A 271 -12.63 -3.82 20.06
C GLU A 271 -11.63 -2.66 19.98
N VAL A 272 -11.79 -1.83 18.96
CA VAL A 272 -10.97 -0.64 18.71
C VAL A 272 -11.86 0.59 18.73
N THR A 273 -11.47 1.59 19.51
CA THR A 273 -12.15 2.88 19.60
C THR A 273 -11.37 3.93 18.84
N LEU A 274 -11.97 4.48 17.80
CA LEU A 274 -11.39 5.55 16.98
C LEU A 274 -12.02 6.91 17.30
N GLY A 275 -11.77 7.92 16.48
CA GLY A 275 -12.07 9.33 16.75
C GLY A 275 -13.50 9.70 17.15
N ASP A 276 -14.51 8.86 16.84
CA ASP A 276 -15.90 9.06 17.25
C ASP A 276 -16.24 8.47 18.62
N GLY A 277 -15.29 7.81 19.28
CA GLY A 277 -15.47 7.22 20.62
C GLY A 277 -16.29 5.93 20.65
N ILE A 278 -16.63 5.33 19.51
CA ILE A 278 -17.43 4.10 19.46
C ILE A 278 -16.50 2.90 19.26
N ALA A 279 -16.59 1.91 20.14
CA ALA A 279 -15.86 0.66 20.04
C ALA A 279 -16.44 -0.23 18.91
N ARG A 280 -15.56 -0.75 18.04
CA ARG A 280 -15.92 -1.63 16.92
C ARG A 280 -14.89 -2.74 16.78
N SER A 281 -15.30 -3.90 16.27
CA SER A 281 -14.42 -5.03 15.98
C SER A 281 -14.80 -5.69 14.65
N GLY A 282 -13.94 -6.59 14.16
CA GLY A 282 -14.19 -7.40 12.97
C GLY A 282 -14.60 -6.58 11.75
N LYS A 283 -15.60 -7.06 11.02
CA LYS A 283 -16.12 -6.40 9.81
C LYS A 283 -16.65 -4.99 10.05
N VAL A 284 -17.30 -4.75 11.18
CA VAL A 284 -17.87 -3.43 11.51
C VAL A 284 -16.76 -2.37 11.66
N LEU A 285 -15.60 -2.76 12.21
CA LEU A 285 -14.41 -1.89 12.25
C LEU A 285 -13.90 -1.58 10.86
N PHE A 286 -13.82 -2.58 9.99
CA PHE A 286 -13.36 -2.43 8.62
C PHE A 286 -14.28 -1.52 7.80
N ASP A 287 -15.59 -1.73 7.88
CA ASP A 287 -16.59 -0.89 7.19
C ASP A 287 -16.52 0.57 7.64
N TYR A 288 -16.32 0.81 8.93
CA TYR A 288 -16.16 2.15 9.48
C TYR A 288 -14.90 2.84 8.95
N ILE A 289 -13.75 2.16 9.02
CA ILE A 289 -12.48 2.71 8.53
C ILE A 289 -12.56 3.01 7.04
N ASP A 290 -13.06 2.08 6.23
CA ASP A 290 -13.22 2.27 4.78
C ASP A 290 -14.08 3.50 4.47
N SER A 291 -15.20 3.64 5.17
CA SER A 291 -16.11 4.78 5.01
C SER A 291 -15.46 6.10 5.42
N GLU A 292 -14.70 6.13 6.53
CA GLU A 292 -14.06 7.35 7.02
C GLU A 292 -12.92 7.81 6.13
N VAL A 293 -12.07 6.91 5.64
CA VAL A 293 -11.01 7.24 4.67
C VAL A 293 -11.61 7.86 3.40
N LYS A 294 -12.67 7.25 2.87
CA LYS A 294 -13.40 7.77 1.70
C LYS A 294 -14.09 9.10 2.00
N ARG A 295 -14.73 9.23 3.15
CA ARG A 295 -15.37 10.48 3.59
C ARG A 295 -14.36 11.64 3.65
N LEU A 296 -13.19 11.41 4.27
CA LEU A 296 -12.14 12.40 4.36
C LEU A 296 -11.62 12.82 2.98
N TYR A 297 -11.47 11.87 2.07
CA TYR A 297 -11.01 12.17 0.73
C TYR A 297 -12.02 13.00 -0.08
N PHE A 298 -13.31 12.62 -0.07
CA PHE A 298 -14.35 13.28 -0.86
C PHE A 298 -14.93 14.54 -0.21
N SER A 299 -14.58 14.85 1.07
CA SER A 299 -14.97 16.10 1.71
C SER A 299 -14.19 17.29 1.16
N ASP A 300 -14.80 18.49 1.21
CA ASP A 300 -14.07 19.72 0.88
C ASP A 300 -12.86 19.89 1.82
N PRO A 301 -11.68 20.24 1.30
CA PRO A 301 -10.51 20.47 2.13
C PRO A 301 -10.71 21.48 3.27
N SER A 302 -11.58 22.46 3.08
CA SER A 302 -11.90 23.46 4.11
C SER A 302 -12.74 22.91 5.27
N ASP A 303 -13.43 21.80 5.08
CA ASP A 303 -14.27 21.15 6.09
C ASP A 303 -13.54 20.11 6.93
N ARG A 304 -12.33 19.71 6.50
CA ARG A 304 -11.52 18.69 7.18
C ARG A 304 -10.95 19.25 8.48
N LYS A 305 -11.27 18.61 9.59
CA LYS A 305 -10.71 18.96 10.90
C LYS A 305 -9.39 18.23 11.13
N VAL A 306 -8.47 18.87 11.83
CA VAL A 306 -7.14 18.29 12.12
C VAL A 306 -7.27 16.95 12.84
N ASN A 307 -8.11 16.86 13.87
CA ASN A 307 -8.31 15.62 14.61
C ASN A 307 -8.96 14.50 13.80
N GLU A 308 -9.70 14.80 12.72
CA GLU A 308 -10.23 13.78 11.81
C GLU A 308 -9.13 13.27 10.87
N LEU A 309 -8.22 14.16 10.43
CA LEU A 309 -7.06 13.78 9.61
C LEU A 309 -6.04 12.95 10.38
N ASP A 310 -5.93 13.13 11.72
CA ASP A 310 -5.06 12.34 12.59
C ASP A 310 -5.32 10.81 12.47
N LEU A 311 -6.54 10.43 12.09
CA LEU A 311 -6.89 9.05 11.81
C LEU A 311 -5.96 8.43 10.76
N MET A 312 -5.56 9.18 9.73
CA MET A 312 -4.70 8.65 8.66
C MET A 312 -3.33 8.22 9.22
N TRP A 313 -2.75 9.02 10.12
CA TRP A 313 -1.50 8.64 10.78
C TRP A 313 -1.69 7.43 11.71
N TYR A 314 -2.80 7.41 12.48
CA TYR A 314 -3.09 6.25 13.33
C TYR A 314 -3.25 4.96 12.50
N LEU A 315 -3.93 5.02 11.39
CA LEU A 315 -4.10 3.87 10.50
C LEU A 315 -2.76 3.36 9.94
N TRP A 316 -1.80 4.24 9.68
CA TRP A 316 -0.46 3.86 9.23
C TRP A 316 0.33 3.08 10.28
N CYS A 317 0.34 3.50 11.56
CA CYS A 317 1.25 2.94 12.57
C CYS A 317 0.65 2.74 13.95
N GLY A 318 -0.67 2.89 14.12
CA GLY A 318 -1.36 2.70 15.39
C GLY A 318 -1.43 1.22 15.81
N PRO A 319 -1.42 0.94 17.14
CA PRO A 319 -1.24 -0.41 17.66
C PRO A 319 -2.35 -1.39 17.28
N ASP A 320 -3.56 -0.93 17.09
CA ASP A 320 -4.73 -1.75 16.75
C ASP A 320 -5.24 -1.47 15.33
N SER A 321 -4.41 -0.82 14.52
CA SER A 321 -4.72 -0.60 13.11
C SER A 321 -4.72 -1.92 12.34
N PRO A 322 -5.78 -2.20 11.53
CA PRO A 322 -5.82 -3.38 10.68
C PRO A 322 -4.78 -3.35 9.55
N PHE A 323 -4.08 -2.23 9.37
CA PHE A 323 -3.01 -2.10 8.39
C PHE A 323 -1.62 -2.38 8.94
N PHE A 324 -1.39 -2.25 10.27
CA PHE A 324 -0.04 -2.26 10.83
C PHE A 324 0.28 -3.49 11.70
N GLY A 325 -0.60 -3.83 12.64
CA GLY A 325 -0.53 -5.08 13.43
C GLY A 325 0.64 -5.22 14.36
N LYS A 326 1.17 -4.11 14.90
CA LYS A 326 2.17 -4.08 15.95
C LYS A 326 1.82 -3.05 17.01
N ASP A 327 2.38 -3.19 18.22
CA ASP A 327 2.09 -2.30 19.35
C ASP A 327 2.63 -0.88 19.20
N LYS A 328 3.68 -0.69 18.42
CA LYS A 328 4.33 0.59 18.13
C LYS A 328 5.21 0.51 16.90
N MET A 329 5.54 1.66 16.34
CA MET A 329 6.57 1.80 15.31
C MET A 329 7.82 2.46 15.88
N THR A 330 8.94 1.72 15.91
CA THR A 330 10.22 2.15 16.51
C THR A 330 11.07 2.93 15.50
N THR A 331 10.64 4.14 15.12
CA THR A 331 11.37 4.98 14.15
C THR A 331 12.60 5.64 14.77
N PHE A 332 12.46 6.32 15.91
CA PHE A 332 13.55 7.01 16.61
C PHE A 332 14.61 6.02 17.08
N GLU A 333 14.18 4.95 17.71
CA GLU A 333 15.04 3.92 18.26
C GLU A 333 15.94 3.29 17.19
N ARG A 334 15.40 2.99 16.01
CA ARG A 334 16.15 2.38 14.90
C ARG A 334 17.17 3.31 14.25
N VAL A 335 17.04 4.62 14.41
CA VAL A 335 17.97 5.61 13.87
C VAL A 335 19.02 5.94 14.92
N GLU A 336 18.61 6.27 16.13
CA GLU A 336 19.46 6.91 17.14
C GLU A 336 20.02 5.95 18.20
N ILE A 337 19.46 4.77 18.40
CA ILE A 337 19.86 3.84 19.45
C ILE A 337 20.44 2.57 18.83
N ASP A 338 21.63 2.12 19.32
CA ASP A 338 22.26 0.88 18.85
C ASP A 338 21.72 -0.38 19.54
N ASP A 339 21.16 -0.25 20.76
CA ASP A 339 20.61 -1.40 21.47
C ASP A 339 19.35 -1.93 20.77
N SER A 340 19.49 -3.10 20.17
CA SER A 340 18.40 -3.79 19.45
C SER A 340 17.19 -4.12 20.32
N LYS A 341 17.32 -4.09 21.64
CA LYS A 341 16.17 -4.28 22.55
C LYS A 341 15.16 -3.16 22.43
N SER A 342 15.61 -1.91 22.18
CA SER A 342 14.73 -0.76 21.94
C SER A 342 13.96 -0.87 20.62
N HIS A 343 14.43 -1.69 19.67
CA HIS A 343 13.81 -1.88 18.35
C HIS A 343 12.67 -2.90 18.33
N LYS A 344 12.37 -3.52 19.48
CA LYS A 344 11.33 -4.56 19.55
C LYS A 344 9.94 -3.96 19.42
N GLU A 345 9.16 -4.55 18.56
CA GLU A 345 7.75 -4.26 18.31
C GLU A 345 6.95 -5.55 18.53
N LYS A 346 6.02 -5.55 19.49
CA LYS A 346 5.18 -6.72 19.78
C LYS A 346 4.14 -6.82 18.66
N ARG A 347 4.08 -7.97 18.00
CA ARG A 347 3.05 -8.25 16.98
C ARG A 347 1.69 -8.46 17.65
N ASN A 348 0.61 -8.11 16.93
CA ASN A 348 -0.75 -8.43 17.33
C ASN A 348 -0.94 -9.95 17.45
N ALA A 349 -1.85 -10.38 18.31
CA ALA A 349 -2.15 -11.79 18.54
C ALA A 349 -2.59 -12.55 17.28
N TYR A 350 -3.10 -11.85 16.25
CA TYR A 350 -3.40 -12.43 14.94
C TYR A 350 -2.30 -13.33 14.40
N TYR A 351 -1.03 -12.90 14.50
CA TYR A 351 0.12 -13.67 14.01
C TYR A 351 0.42 -14.94 14.80
N ASN A 352 -0.14 -15.08 16.02
CA ASN A 352 -0.04 -16.32 16.79
C ASN A 352 -1.08 -17.36 16.34
N TYR A 353 -2.18 -16.90 15.74
CA TYR A 353 -3.31 -17.74 15.34
C TYR A 353 -3.45 -17.92 13.83
N GLN A 354 -2.71 -17.16 13.01
CA GLN A 354 -2.86 -17.15 11.55
C GLN A 354 -2.69 -18.53 10.88
N ASP A 355 -1.98 -19.47 11.52
CA ASP A 355 -1.79 -20.83 11.02
C ASP A 355 -2.94 -21.78 11.41
N THR A 356 -3.94 -21.30 12.17
CA THR A 356 -5.05 -22.11 12.62
C THR A 356 -6.28 -21.97 11.72
N LYS A 357 -6.83 -23.10 11.27
CA LYS A 357 -8.06 -23.13 10.45
C LYS A 357 -9.25 -22.47 11.17
N ASP A 358 -9.35 -22.68 12.49
CA ASP A 358 -10.42 -22.09 13.30
C ASP A 358 -10.47 -20.56 13.19
N LEU A 359 -9.33 -19.87 13.27
CA LEU A 359 -9.30 -18.43 13.08
C LEU A 359 -9.74 -18.03 11.66
N ALA A 360 -9.20 -18.69 10.64
CA ALA A 360 -9.55 -18.37 9.25
C ALA A 360 -11.05 -18.53 9.01
N VAL A 361 -11.65 -19.61 9.49
CA VAL A 361 -13.10 -19.85 9.39
C VAL A 361 -13.91 -18.78 10.13
N ARG A 362 -13.49 -18.36 11.33
CA ARG A 362 -14.17 -17.31 12.09
C ARG A 362 -14.10 -15.97 11.36
N ILE A 363 -12.95 -15.61 10.80
CA ILE A 363 -12.81 -14.37 10.03
C ILE A 363 -13.69 -14.43 8.78
N LEU A 364 -13.66 -15.51 8.01
CA LEU A 364 -14.50 -15.68 6.82
C LEU A 364 -15.99 -15.50 7.15
N ASN A 365 -16.47 -16.15 8.22
CA ASN A 365 -17.86 -16.03 8.68
C ASN A 365 -18.19 -14.59 9.11
N GLU A 366 -17.28 -13.89 9.81
CA GLU A 366 -17.44 -12.49 10.21
C GLU A 366 -17.65 -11.57 9.00
N PHE A 367 -16.98 -11.86 7.89
CA PHE A 367 -17.13 -11.12 6.64
C PHE A 367 -18.27 -11.64 5.74
N GLY A 368 -19.11 -12.56 6.23
CA GLY A 368 -20.31 -13.06 5.56
C GLY A 368 -20.06 -14.21 4.59
N ILE A 369 -18.87 -14.80 4.60
CA ILE A 369 -18.52 -15.94 3.75
C ILE A 369 -18.86 -17.24 4.49
N THR A 370 -19.89 -17.95 4.04
CA THR A 370 -20.41 -19.15 4.69
C THR A 370 -19.87 -20.46 4.13
N ASP A 371 -19.49 -20.50 2.85
CA ASP A 371 -18.81 -21.66 2.24
C ASP A 371 -17.30 -21.58 2.52
N THR A 372 -16.93 -21.79 3.79
CA THR A 372 -15.54 -21.67 4.26
C THR A 372 -14.62 -22.79 3.80
N GLU A 373 -15.16 -23.91 3.33
CA GLU A 373 -14.36 -25.03 2.79
C GLU A 373 -13.71 -24.68 1.43
N ARG A 374 -14.25 -23.67 0.72
CA ARG A 374 -13.75 -23.21 -0.58
C ARG A 374 -13.23 -21.80 -0.56
N ALA A 375 -13.29 -21.15 0.59
CA ALA A 375 -12.91 -19.77 0.75
C ALA A 375 -11.46 -19.64 1.21
N VAL A 376 -10.80 -18.59 0.72
CA VAL A 376 -9.43 -18.25 1.11
C VAL A 376 -9.37 -16.79 1.56
N ILE A 377 -8.65 -16.54 2.65
CA ILE A 377 -8.17 -15.22 3.02
C ILE A 377 -6.85 -14.98 2.30
N VAL A 378 -6.73 -13.85 1.61
CA VAL A 378 -5.50 -13.43 0.94
C VAL A 378 -5.01 -12.14 1.59
N ASN A 379 -3.79 -12.15 2.12
CA ASN A 379 -3.18 -10.95 2.72
C ASN A 379 -1.68 -10.83 2.42
N GLY A 380 -1.04 -9.77 2.95
CA GLY A 380 0.36 -9.44 2.77
C GLY A 380 0.97 -8.82 4.02
N HIS A 381 1.60 -7.63 3.90
CA HIS A 381 2.18 -6.79 4.96
C HIS A 381 3.46 -7.33 5.62
N ILE A 382 3.54 -8.61 5.94
CA ILE A 382 4.76 -9.24 6.44
C ILE A 382 5.27 -10.20 5.38
N PRO A 383 6.40 -9.88 4.73
CA PRO A 383 6.94 -10.73 3.69
C PRO A 383 7.26 -12.14 4.16
N VAL A 384 6.91 -13.13 3.35
CA VAL A 384 7.22 -14.54 3.59
C VAL A 384 8.72 -14.77 3.41
N GLU A 385 9.39 -15.28 4.45
CA GLU A 385 10.81 -15.58 4.43
C GLU A 385 11.08 -16.97 3.81
N LYS A 386 10.88 -17.11 2.50
CA LYS A 386 11.06 -18.37 1.78
C LYS A 386 12.46 -18.95 1.99
N ILE A 387 13.49 -18.12 2.07
CA ILE A 387 14.87 -18.54 2.34
C ILE A 387 15.00 -19.30 3.66
N ASN A 388 14.12 -19.02 4.62
CA ASN A 388 14.05 -19.67 5.92
C ASN A 388 13.04 -20.85 5.94
N GLY A 389 12.45 -21.20 4.79
CA GLY A 389 11.49 -22.30 4.66
C GLY A 389 10.07 -21.93 5.10
N GLU A 390 9.75 -20.65 5.24
CA GLU A 390 8.38 -20.25 5.55
C GLU A 390 7.43 -20.55 4.38
N ASN A 391 6.26 -21.13 4.70
CA ASN A 391 5.24 -21.46 3.71
C ASN A 391 4.23 -20.30 3.61
N PRO A 392 3.95 -19.77 2.40
CA PRO A 392 2.91 -18.76 2.18
C PRO A 392 1.49 -19.28 2.43
N ILE A 393 1.29 -20.60 2.36
CA ILE A 393 -0.01 -21.26 2.58
C ILE A 393 -0.14 -21.61 4.06
N LYS A 394 -1.13 -21.03 4.72
CA LYS A 394 -1.40 -21.15 6.16
C LYS A 394 -2.83 -21.65 6.40
N ALA A 395 -3.17 -21.99 7.65
CA ALA A 395 -4.51 -22.39 8.06
C ALA A 395 -5.10 -23.52 7.19
N GLU A 396 -4.30 -24.53 6.88
CA GLU A 396 -4.70 -25.68 6.02
C GLU A 396 -5.20 -25.25 4.63
N GLY A 397 -4.75 -24.11 4.11
CA GLY A 397 -5.14 -23.55 2.81
C GLY A 397 -6.20 -22.45 2.88
N ASN A 398 -6.81 -22.19 4.03
CA ASN A 398 -7.79 -21.11 4.16
C ASN A 398 -7.18 -19.69 4.33
N LEU A 399 -5.83 -19.59 4.45
CA LEU A 399 -5.12 -18.32 4.46
C LEU A 399 -3.86 -18.42 3.61
N ILE A 400 -3.66 -17.41 2.74
CA ILE A 400 -2.49 -17.32 1.87
C ILE A 400 -1.88 -15.92 2.03
N VAL A 401 -0.59 -15.91 2.38
CA VAL A 401 0.21 -14.67 2.45
C VAL A 401 0.97 -14.52 1.15
N ILE A 402 0.60 -13.54 0.32
CA ILE A 402 1.23 -13.34 -1.01
C ILE A 402 2.33 -12.28 -1.01
N ASP A 403 2.71 -11.75 0.15
CA ASP A 403 3.81 -10.80 0.25
C ASP A 403 5.15 -11.54 0.18
N GLY A 404 5.85 -11.36 -0.92
CA GLY A 404 7.21 -11.86 -1.13
C GLY A 404 8.26 -10.74 -1.14
N GLY A 405 7.84 -9.49 -0.91
CA GLY A 405 8.71 -8.33 -0.89
C GLY A 405 9.28 -8.00 -2.27
N PHE A 406 8.45 -7.52 -3.20
CA PHE A 406 8.88 -7.14 -4.56
C PHE A 406 10.01 -6.10 -4.58
N SER A 407 10.08 -5.22 -3.55
CA SER A 407 11.18 -4.27 -3.42
C SER A 407 12.52 -4.98 -3.21
N LYS A 408 13.57 -4.52 -3.89
CA LYS A 408 14.95 -5.03 -3.77
C LYS A 408 15.47 -5.07 -2.32
N TYR A 409 14.92 -4.25 -1.44
CA TYR A 409 15.26 -4.23 -0.01
C TYR A 409 14.90 -5.54 0.71
N TYR A 410 13.84 -6.22 0.26
CA TYR A 410 13.37 -7.47 0.87
C TYR A 410 14.02 -8.72 0.28
N GLN A 411 14.42 -8.70 -0.98
CA GLN A 411 14.88 -9.90 -1.72
C GLN A 411 16.00 -10.68 -1.02
N LYS A 412 16.87 -10.00 -0.25
CA LYS A 412 17.90 -10.64 0.55
C LYS A 412 17.35 -11.45 1.72
N THR A 413 16.21 -11.05 2.26
CA THR A 413 15.55 -11.68 3.41
C THR A 413 14.54 -12.73 2.96
N THR A 414 13.81 -12.44 1.88
CA THR A 414 12.77 -13.34 1.36
C THR A 414 13.32 -14.44 0.46
N GLY A 415 14.39 -14.16 -0.28
CA GLY A 415 15.00 -15.08 -1.25
C GLY A 415 14.28 -15.16 -2.59
N ILE A 416 13.20 -14.39 -2.78
CA ILE A 416 12.40 -14.28 -4.01
C ILE A 416 12.06 -12.81 -4.30
N ALA A 417 11.50 -12.54 -5.48
CA ALA A 417 11.02 -11.22 -5.86
C ALA A 417 9.53 -10.99 -5.50
N GLY A 418 8.78 -12.02 -5.15
CA GLY A 418 7.38 -11.89 -4.78
C GLY A 418 6.52 -13.07 -5.17
N TYR A 419 5.25 -13.03 -4.77
CA TYR A 419 4.24 -14.02 -5.12
C TYR A 419 3.10 -13.41 -5.93
N THR A 420 2.53 -14.21 -6.84
CA THR A 420 1.24 -13.94 -7.48
C THR A 420 0.31 -15.11 -7.21
N LEU A 421 -0.87 -14.83 -6.67
CA LEU A 421 -1.94 -15.81 -6.58
C LEU A 421 -2.78 -15.76 -7.83
N VAL A 422 -2.98 -16.89 -8.48
CA VAL A 422 -3.79 -16.99 -9.71
C VAL A 422 -5.03 -17.82 -9.41
N TYR A 423 -6.21 -17.30 -9.77
CA TYR A 423 -7.47 -17.99 -9.74
C TYR A 423 -7.98 -18.23 -11.17
N ASP A 424 -8.12 -19.47 -11.57
CA ASP A 424 -8.63 -19.85 -12.90
C ASP A 424 -9.62 -21.02 -12.80
N SER A 425 -10.01 -21.59 -13.93
CA SER A 425 -10.95 -22.71 -13.99
C SER A 425 -10.48 -23.97 -13.25
N ARG A 426 -9.21 -24.07 -12.90
CA ARG A 426 -8.61 -25.19 -12.15
C ARG A 426 -8.60 -24.96 -10.64
N GLY A 427 -8.78 -23.71 -10.19
CA GLY A 427 -8.76 -23.27 -8.82
C GLY A 427 -7.70 -22.22 -8.54
N LEU A 428 -7.21 -22.19 -7.29
CA LEU A 428 -6.16 -21.27 -6.83
C LEU A 428 -4.80 -21.95 -6.90
N TYR A 429 -3.78 -21.21 -7.39
CA TYR A 429 -2.39 -21.62 -7.33
C TYR A 429 -1.47 -20.39 -7.15
N ILE A 430 -0.33 -20.62 -6.50
CA ILE A 430 0.64 -19.57 -6.22
C ILE A 430 1.84 -19.67 -7.16
N VAL A 431 2.30 -18.53 -7.64
CA VAL A 431 3.47 -18.40 -8.49
C VAL A 431 4.51 -17.57 -7.74
N ALA A 432 5.70 -18.13 -7.53
CA ALA A 432 6.85 -17.43 -6.97
C ALA A 432 7.69 -16.84 -8.10
N HIS A 433 8.06 -15.57 -7.99
CA HIS A 433 8.89 -14.86 -8.96
C HIS A 433 10.32 -14.77 -8.48
N GLU A 434 11.26 -15.09 -9.37
CA GLU A 434 12.68 -14.83 -9.12
C GLU A 434 13.03 -13.35 -9.38
N PRO A 435 14.12 -12.82 -8.74
CA PRO A 435 14.55 -11.45 -8.97
C PRO A 435 14.86 -11.19 -10.44
N PHE A 436 14.25 -10.15 -11.01
CA PHE A 436 14.55 -9.71 -12.37
C PHE A 436 15.97 -9.16 -12.46
N ILE A 437 16.76 -9.61 -13.45
CA ILE A 437 18.17 -9.24 -13.58
C ILE A 437 18.31 -7.96 -14.40
N SER A 438 17.96 -8.00 -15.70
CA SER A 438 17.92 -6.83 -16.58
C SER A 438 17.15 -7.14 -17.86
N PHE A 439 16.69 -6.09 -18.57
CA PHE A 439 16.05 -6.22 -19.89
C PHE A 439 17.04 -6.74 -20.95
N GLU A 440 18.29 -6.26 -20.93
CA GLU A 440 19.32 -6.69 -21.88
C GLU A 440 19.52 -8.20 -21.78
N LYS A 441 19.68 -8.72 -20.56
CA LYS A 441 19.88 -10.15 -20.35
C LYS A 441 18.64 -10.97 -20.73
N ALA A 442 17.45 -10.48 -20.42
CA ALA A 442 16.20 -11.15 -20.81
C ALA A 442 16.07 -11.26 -22.33
N ILE A 443 16.48 -10.23 -23.08
CA ILE A 443 16.47 -10.22 -24.55
C ILE A 443 17.58 -11.11 -25.12
N GLU A 444 18.83 -11.00 -24.63
CA GLU A 444 19.99 -11.74 -25.13
C GLU A 444 19.84 -13.26 -24.93
N GLU A 445 19.30 -13.67 -23.77
CA GLU A 445 19.14 -15.07 -23.41
C GLU A 445 17.76 -15.62 -23.80
N ASN A 446 16.89 -14.79 -24.39
CA ASN A 446 15.48 -15.10 -24.70
C ASN A 446 14.76 -15.71 -23.46
N MET A 447 15.06 -15.16 -22.29
CA MET A 447 14.53 -15.61 -21.01
C MET A 447 13.42 -14.69 -20.54
N ASP A 448 12.29 -15.27 -20.18
CA ASP A 448 11.27 -14.59 -19.38
C ASP A 448 11.72 -14.51 -17.91
N ILE A 449 10.99 -13.75 -17.09
CA ILE A 449 11.17 -13.79 -15.64
C ILE A 449 10.95 -15.24 -15.21
N HIS A 450 11.98 -15.87 -14.63
CA HIS A 450 11.84 -17.21 -14.10
C HIS A 450 10.79 -17.19 -12.97
N SER A 451 9.68 -17.84 -13.25
CA SER A 451 8.62 -18.02 -12.28
C SER A 451 8.50 -19.52 -12.00
N THR A 452 8.76 -19.91 -10.78
CA THR A 452 8.48 -21.28 -10.34
C THR A 452 7.01 -21.33 -9.94
N THR A 453 6.21 -22.09 -10.67
CA THR A 453 4.85 -22.40 -10.25
C THR A 453 4.96 -23.40 -9.10
N GLU A 454 4.85 -22.92 -7.88
CA GLU A 454 4.63 -23.79 -6.72
C GLU A 454 3.16 -24.18 -6.75
N VAL A 455 2.84 -25.13 -7.64
CA VAL A 455 1.49 -25.69 -7.73
C VAL A 455 1.32 -26.67 -6.58
N GLU A 456 0.83 -26.18 -5.46
CA GLU A 456 -0.10 -27.01 -4.72
C GLU A 456 -1.50 -26.51 -5.10
N ASN A 457 -2.38 -27.42 -5.50
CA ASN A 457 -3.80 -27.19 -5.63
C ASN A 457 -4.32 -26.81 -4.24
N ILE A 458 -4.26 -25.51 -3.93
CA ILE A 458 -4.53 -24.96 -2.60
C ILE A 458 -5.96 -25.31 -2.18
N LEU A 459 -6.86 -25.34 -3.18
CA LEU A 459 -8.21 -25.87 -3.04
C LEU A 459 -8.49 -26.68 -4.29
N ALA A 460 -8.33 -28.00 -4.20
CA ALA A 460 -8.81 -28.90 -5.25
C ALA A 460 -10.33 -28.72 -5.36
N THR A 461 -10.76 -27.83 -6.26
CA THR A 461 -12.17 -27.70 -6.58
C THR A 461 -12.65 -29.06 -7.11
N LYS A 462 -13.68 -29.61 -6.52
CA LYS A 462 -14.36 -30.79 -7.05
C LYS A 462 -15.03 -30.39 -8.38
N GLY A 463 -14.25 -30.35 -9.47
CA GLY A 463 -14.67 -29.96 -10.80
C GLY A 463 -14.09 -28.61 -11.27
N GLN A 464 -14.24 -28.31 -12.58
CA GLN A 464 -13.84 -27.05 -13.15
C GLN A 464 -14.76 -25.92 -12.67
N VAL A 465 -14.19 -24.80 -12.23
CA VAL A 465 -14.92 -23.55 -12.00
C VAL A 465 -15.33 -22.96 -13.35
N ARG A 466 -16.60 -22.70 -13.54
CA ARG A 466 -17.14 -22.05 -14.73
C ARG A 466 -17.39 -20.58 -14.46
N VAL A 467 -17.48 -19.76 -15.49
CA VAL A 467 -17.91 -18.36 -15.36
C VAL A 467 -19.26 -18.27 -14.61
N ALA A 468 -20.16 -19.21 -14.87
CA ALA A 468 -21.46 -19.29 -14.18
C ALA A 468 -21.36 -19.47 -12.65
N ASP A 469 -20.24 -19.96 -12.14
CA ASP A 469 -20.01 -20.22 -10.72
C ASP A 469 -19.28 -19.03 -10.02
N SER A 470 -18.93 -17.99 -10.78
CA SER A 470 -18.25 -16.79 -10.31
C SER A 470 -19.22 -15.62 -10.07
N ASP A 471 -18.78 -14.60 -9.35
CA ASP A 471 -19.52 -13.34 -9.16
C ASP A 471 -19.89 -12.72 -10.49
N LYS A 472 -18.98 -12.76 -11.50
CA LYS A 472 -19.26 -12.31 -12.86
C LYS A 472 -20.40 -13.09 -13.52
N GLY A 473 -20.49 -14.38 -13.26
CA GLY A 473 -21.58 -15.21 -13.73
C GLY A 473 -22.93 -14.84 -13.08
N VAL A 474 -22.92 -14.41 -11.83
CA VAL A 474 -24.13 -13.88 -11.16
C VAL A 474 -24.58 -12.59 -11.84
N GLU A 475 -23.67 -11.61 -11.99
CA GLU A 475 -23.95 -10.34 -12.69
C GLU A 475 -24.52 -10.56 -14.10
N LEU A 476 -23.89 -11.45 -14.89
CA LEU A 476 -24.34 -11.75 -16.24
C LEU A 476 -25.74 -12.39 -16.27
N ARG A 477 -26.08 -13.24 -15.32
CA ARG A 477 -27.44 -13.82 -15.23
C ARG A 477 -28.48 -12.74 -14.95
N GLU A 478 -28.21 -11.84 -14.00
CA GLU A 478 -29.11 -10.72 -13.69
C GLU A 478 -29.30 -9.80 -14.92
N GLU A 479 -28.21 -9.51 -15.63
CA GLU A 479 -28.27 -8.71 -16.84
C GLU A 479 -29.09 -9.41 -17.96
N ILE A 480 -28.94 -10.72 -18.14
CA ILE A 480 -29.72 -11.52 -19.07
C ILE A 480 -31.20 -11.46 -18.71
N GLU A 481 -31.56 -11.67 -17.43
CA GLU A 481 -32.96 -11.59 -16.98
C GLU A 481 -33.57 -10.21 -17.25
N HIS A 482 -32.82 -9.12 -16.98
CA HIS A 482 -33.25 -7.76 -17.28
C HIS A 482 -33.49 -7.55 -18.80
N LEU A 483 -32.58 -8.07 -19.65
CA LEU A 483 -32.72 -7.98 -21.10
C LEU A 483 -33.91 -8.80 -21.58
N GLU A 484 -34.16 -9.99 -21.05
CA GLU A 484 -35.32 -10.80 -21.35
C GLU A 484 -36.63 -10.10 -20.98
N MET A 485 -36.69 -9.48 -19.81
CA MET A 485 -37.85 -8.65 -19.39
C MET A 485 -38.05 -7.48 -20.34
N LEU A 486 -36.98 -6.82 -20.78
CA LEU A 486 -37.03 -5.71 -21.71
C LEU A 486 -37.62 -6.17 -23.06
N VAL A 487 -37.11 -7.29 -23.62
CA VAL A 487 -37.60 -7.89 -24.86
C VAL A 487 -39.08 -8.27 -24.74
N ALA A 488 -39.48 -8.84 -23.59
CA ALA A 488 -40.89 -9.18 -23.34
C ALA A 488 -41.79 -7.93 -23.32
N ALA A 489 -41.33 -6.85 -22.68
CA ALA A 489 -42.05 -5.58 -22.61
C ALA A 489 -42.23 -4.93 -24.00
N TYR A 490 -41.23 -5.01 -24.88
CA TYR A 490 -41.34 -4.58 -26.27
C TYR A 490 -42.37 -5.45 -27.03
N LYS A 491 -42.30 -6.77 -26.92
CA LYS A 491 -43.25 -7.68 -27.56
C LYS A 491 -44.69 -7.46 -27.11
N MET A 492 -44.90 -7.07 -25.87
CA MET A 492 -46.22 -6.76 -25.30
C MET A 492 -46.70 -5.32 -25.63
N GLY A 493 -45.88 -4.51 -26.32
CA GLY A 493 -46.20 -3.11 -26.60
C GLY A 493 -46.22 -2.16 -25.38
N LEU A 494 -45.66 -2.60 -24.25
CA LEU A 494 -45.54 -1.80 -23.03
C LEU A 494 -44.49 -0.68 -23.19
N ILE A 495 -43.48 -0.93 -24.01
CA ILE A 495 -42.44 0.02 -24.38
C ILE A 495 -42.58 0.32 -25.87
N LYS A 496 -42.72 1.59 -26.23
CA LYS A 496 -42.77 2.01 -27.63
C LYS A 496 -41.37 2.29 -28.13
N GLU A 497 -41.02 1.78 -29.32
CA GLU A 497 -39.81 2.20 -30.03
C GLU A 497 -39.83 3.70 -30.27
N ASN A 498 -38.78 4.36 -29.81
CA ASN A 498 -38.61 5.77 -30.09
C ASN A 498 -37.88 5.88 -31.43
N HIS A 499 -38.61 6.04 -32.54
CA HIS A 499 -38.06 6.17 -33.90
C HIS A 499 -37.17 7.38 -34.13
N ASN A 500 -36.88 8.18 -33.08
CA ASN A 500 -35.97 9.33 -33.10
C ASN A 500 -34.55 8.96 -32.65
N TYR A 501 -34.09 7.75 -32.78
CA TYR A 501 -32.67 7.44 -32.66
C TYR A 501 -31.89 8.08 -33.80
N ARG A 502 -31.45 9.34 -33.63
CA ARG A 502 -30.22 9.77 -34.28
C ARG A 502 -29.13 8.82 -33.76
N MET A 503 -28.53 8.08 -34.69
CA MET A 503 -27.32 7.31 -34.41
C MET A 503 -26.34 8.24 -33.73
N VAL A 504 -26.20 8.12 -32.42
CA VAL A 504 -25.06 8.68 -31.70
C VAL A 504 -23.89 7.86 -32.24
N LYS A 505 -23.13 8.44 -33.17
CA LYS A 505 -21.78 7.99 -33.45
C LYS A 505 -21.08 8.05 -32.09
N VAL A 506 -20.90 6.90 -31.49
CA VAL A 506 -19.89 6.74 -30.44
C VAL A 506 -18.58 6.97 -31.18
N ALA A 507 -18.09 8.20 -31.09
CA ALA A 507 -16.71 8.47 -31.44
C ALA A 507 -15.87 7.66 -30.48
N LEU A 508 -15.21 6.64 -30.99
CA LEU A 508 -14.03 6.05 -30.42
C LEU A 508 -12.93 7.14 -30.54
N GLU A 509 -12.93 8.06 -29.61
CA GLU A 509 -11.80 8.97 -29.41
C GLU A 509 -10.97 8.44 -28.22
N HIS A 510 -9.81 7.93 -28.60
CA HIS A 510 -8.48 7.79 -27.99
C HIS A 510 -8.36 7.44 -26.52
#